data_bc01a30fdda82630ce63aedbe3fd0158
#
_entry.id   bc01a30fdda82630ce63aedbe3fd0158
#
_cell.length_a   1.000
_cell.length_b   1.000
_cell.length_c   1.000
_cell.angle_alpha   90.00
_cell.angle_beta   90.00
_cell.angle_gamma   90.00
#
_symmetry.space_group_name_H-M   'P 1'
#
loop_
_entity.id
_entity.type
_entity.pdbx_description
1 polymer ?
#
loop_
_entity_poly.entity_id
_entity_poly.type
_entity_poly.pdbx_seq_one_letter_code
_entity_poly.pdbx_strand_id
1 'polypeptide(L)'
;MSQYFCSIVDNALCNPAQRMYFDLGDYRYGLTVVGEGESIVCFHGFSESSYTWDAINLPGYRVVRIDLIGHGDSDIPDEDKAYTIPQMIEDLHTVIYHMVGESYYLMGYSMGARIALSYALQYECEIKGLILESGSVGIASEADREARRKADEDLAAHIEEHDGAWFAARWAEVPIFESQKQL
;
A
#
# COMPACT_ATOMS: atom_id res chain seq x y z
N MET A 1 -1.77 -3.20 -27.81
CA MET A 1 -0.64 -2.74 -26.99
C MET A 1 -1.14 -1.53 -26.22
N SER A 2 -1.49 -1.74 -24.97
CA SER A 2 -1.86 -0.64 -24.08
C SER A 2 -0.60 0.19 -23.80
N GLN A 3 -0.62 1.49 -24.09
CA GLN A 3 0.48 2.40 -23.76
C GLN A 3 0.23 2.90 -22.34
N TYR A 4 0.95 2.37 -21.38
CA TYR A 4 0.99 2.92 -20.04
C TYR A 4 1.83 4.19 -20.01
N PHE A 5 1.31 5.26 -19.44
CA PHE A 5 2.01 6.53 -19.30
C PHE A 5 2.47 6.74 -17.85
N CYS A 6 3.77 7.00 -17.68
CA CYS A 6 4.32 7.48 -16.42
C CYS A 6 4.56 8.99 -16.53
N SER A 7 3.97 9.78 -15.62
CA SER A 7 4.18 11.23 -15.55
C SER A 7 4.98 11.59 -14.30
N ILE A 8 6.06 12.36 -14.49
CA ILE A 8 6.94 12.83 -13.42
C ILE A 8 6.51 14.25 -13.03
N VAL A 9 6.30 14.46 -11.73
CA VAL A 9 6.08 15.80 -11.18
C VAL A 9 7.38 16.23 -10.47
N ASP A 10 8.13 17.12 -11.14
CA ASP A 10 9.42 17.61 -10.64
C ASP A 10 9.27 18.46 -9.38
N ASN A 11 10.08 18.14 -8.36
CA ASN A 11 10.50 19.12 -7.36
C ASN A 11 11.93 18.81 -6.88
N ALA A 12 12.86 19.67 -7.27
CA ALA A 12 14.30 19.49 -7.09
C ALA A 12 14.80 20.09 -5.79
N LEU A 13 15.56 19.35 -5.01
CA LEU A 13 16.91 19.64 -4.46
C LEU A 13 17.27 18.61 -3.37
N CYS A 14 18.44 17.98 -3.50
CA CYS A 14 19.04 17.00 -2.58
C CYS A 14 18.34 15.63 -2.53
N ASN A 15 18.42 14.86 -3.61
CA ASN A 15 17.81 13.54 -3.74
C ASN A 15 16.32 13.55 -3.29
N PRO A 16 15.52 14.44 -3.88
CA PRO A 16 14.16 14.66 -3.43
C PRO A 16 13.31 13.43 -3.76
N ALA A 17 12.34 13.17 -2.91
CA ALA A 17 11.31 12.19 -3.18
C ALA A 17 10.61 12.53 -4.50
N GLN A 18 10.77 11.68 -5.51
CA GLN A 18 10.16 11.87 -6.81
C GLN A 18 8.75 11.27 -6.80
N ARG A 19 7.75 12.14 -6.87
CA ARG A 19 6.36 11.70 -6.94
C ARG A 19 5.96 11.39 -8.37
N MET A 20 5.27 10.28 -8.58
CA MET A 20 4.94 9.75 -9.89
C MET A 20 3.53 9.14 -9.87
N TYR A 21 2.94 9.02 -11.06
CA TYR A 21 1.70 8.28 -11.27
C TYR A 21 1.91 7.22 -12.34
N PHE A 22 1.39 6.03 -12.08
CA PHE A 22 1.35 4.97 -13.06
C PHE A 22 -0.09 4.72 -13.51
N ASP A 23 -0.34 4.92 -14.79
CA ASP A 23 -1.66 4.83 -15.40
C ASP A 23 -1.90 3.41 -15.93
N LEU A 24 -2.92 2.73 -15.40
CA LEU A 24 -3.36 1.41 -15.85
C LEU A 24 -4.47 1.47 -16.92
N GLY A 25 -4.90 2.70 -17.29
CA GLY A 25 -5.95 2.97 -18.25
C GLY A 25 -7.29 3.30 -17.61
N ASP A 26 -7.75 2.51 -16.66
CA ASP A 26 -9.01 2.75 -15.94
C ASP A 26 -8.80 3.61 -14.69
N TYR A 27 -7.65 3.46 -14.04
CA TYR A 27 -7.26 4.23 -12.85
C TYR A 27 -5.74 4.23 -12.67
N ARG A 28 -5.25 5.10 -11.78
CA ARG A 28 -3.82 5.33 -11.57
C ARG A 28 -3.40 4.96 -10.16
N TYR A 29 -2.17 4.49 -10.05
CA TYR A 29 -1.45 4.36 -8.80
C TYR A 29 -0.50 5.53 -8.60
N GLY A 30 -0.57 6.17 -7.41
CA GLY A 30 0.42 7.14 -6.94
C GLY A 30 1.61 6.41 -6.34
N LEU A 31 2.81 6.92 -6.60
CA LEU A 31 4.02 6.36 -6.00
C LEU A 31 5.08 7.42 -5.77
N THR A 32 5.94 7.19 -4.80
CA THR A 32 7.06 8.06 -4.46
C THR A 32 8.34 7.25 -4.51
N VAL A 33 9.35 7.75 -5.21
CA VAL A 33 10.66 7.11 -5.34
C VAL A 33 11.71 7.97 -4.64
N VAL A 34 12.54 7.33 -3.80
CA VAL A 34 13.62 7.98 -3.06
C VAL A 34 14.88 7.14 -3.13
N GLY A 35 16.02 7.78 -3.32
CA GLY A 35 17.32 7.13 -3.32
C GLY A 35 17.65 6.41 -4.63
N GLU A 36 18.80 5.75 -4.61
CA GLU A 36 19.39 5.00 -5.74
C GLU A 36 19.98 3.68 -5.24
N GLY A 37 20.09 2.71 -6.12
CA GLY A 37 20.64 1.38 -5.82
C GLY A 37 19.62 0.26 -6.01
N GLU A 38 19.75 -0.80 -5.22
CA GLU A 38 18.80 -1.91 -5.26
C GLU A 38 17.41 -1.46 -4.82
N SER A 39 16.38 -1.93 -5.50
CA SER A 39 15.01 -1.49 -5.24
C SER A 39 14.38 -2.19 -4.04
N ILE A 40 13.71 -1.41 -3.20
CA ILE A 40 12.80 -1.87 -2.15
C ILE A 40 11.42 -1.29 -2.45
N VAL A 41 10.44 -2.13 -2.66
CA VAL A 41 9.04 -1.73 -2.86
C VAL A 41 8.32 -1.80 -1.52
N CYS A 42 7.57 -0.75 -1.16
CA CYS A 42 6.92 -0.61 0.14
C CYS A 42 5.41 -0.44 0.01
N PHE A 43 4.66 -1.25 0.76
CA PHE A 43 3.19 -1.20 0.90
C PHE A 43 2.81 -0.77 2.31
N HIS A 44 2.05 0.32 2.44
CA HIS A 44 1.61 0.91 3.70
C HIS A 44 0.42 0.18 4.33
N GLY A 45 0.05 0.54 5.56
CA GLY A 45 -1.09 0.00 6.30
C GLY A 45 -2.44 0.62 5.88
N PHE A 46 -3.52 0.12 6.49
CA PHE A 46 -4.87 0.68 6.30
C PHE A 46 -4.94 2.11 6.84
N SER A 47 -5.68 2.98 6.16
CA SER A 47 -5.80 4.42 6.44
C SER A 47 -4.50 5.24 6.37
N GLU A 48 -3.45 4.69 5.78
CA GLU A 48 -2.16 5.32 5.60
C GLU A 48 -1.89 5.64 4.12
N SER A 49 -0.67 6.03 3.80
CA SER A 49 -0.20 6.27 2.44
C SER A 49 1.31 6.06 2.34
N SER A 50 1.90 6.34 1.20
CA SER A 50 3.35 6.30 0.98
C SER A 50 4.14 7.14 1.99
N TYR A 51 3.53 8.12 2.63
CA TYR A 51 4.15 8.95 3.69
C TYR A 51 4.53 8.17 4.95
N THR A 52 3.91 7.04 5.24
CA THR A 52 4.30 6.13 6.34
C THR A 52 5.79 5.82 6.31
N TRP A 53 6.37 5.80 5.13
CA TRP A 53 7.76 5.45 4.90
C TRP A 53 8.73 6.64 4.90
N ASP A 54 8.27 7.87 5.19
CA ASP A 54 9.12 9.06 5.16
C ASP A 54 10.24 9.03 6.21
N ALA A 55 9.99 8.42 7.35
CA ALA A 55 11.00 8.25 8.40
C ALA A 55 12.05 7.17 8.07
N ILE A 56 11.83 6.36 7.04
CA ILE A 56 12.72 5.27 6.65
C ILE A 56 13.77 5.81 5.69
N ASN A 57 15.00 5.87 6.16
CA ASN A 57 16.16 6.20 5.35
C ASN A 57 17.02 4.94 5.16
N LEU A 58 17.12 4.48 3.92
CA LEU A 58 17.90 3.30 3.54
C LEU A 58 18.99 3.68 2.53
N PRO A 59 20.15 4.17 2.98
CA PRO A 59 21.25 4.56 2.08
C PRO A 59 21.69 3.38 1.21
N GLY A 60 21.82 3.62 -0.09
CA GLY A 60 22.22 2.59 -1.06
C GLY A 60 21.06 1.76 -1.61
N TYR A 61 19.83 2.11 -1.23
CA TYR A 61 18.63 1.53 -1.81
C TYR A 61 17.76 2.60 -2.50
N ARG A 62 17.09 2.15 -3.56
CA ARG A 62 16.03 2.88 -4.24
C ARG A 62 14.69 2.44 -3.63
N VAL A 63 14.08 3.28 -2.81
CA VAL A 63 12.82 2.98 -2.12
C VAL A 63 11.64 3.44 -2.97
N VAL A 64 10.81 2.50 -3.41
CA VAL A 64 9.59 2.74 -4.19
C VAL A 64 8.39 2.52 -3.27
N ARG A 65 7.74 3.59 -2.90
CA ARG A 65 6.61 3.62 -1.97
C ARG A 65 5.34 3.77 -2.78
N ILE A 66 4.45 2.79 -2.75
CA ILE A 66 3.22 2.79 -3.54
C ILE A 66 2.05 3.14 -2.64
N ASP A 67 1.26 4.14 -3.04
CA ASP A 67 -0.07 4.35 -2.48
C ASP A 67 -0.99 3.25 -3.00
N LEU A 68 -1.54 2.43 -2.10
CA LEU A 68 -2.47 1.38 -2.48
C LEU A 68 -3.77 1.99 -3.01
N ILE A 69 -4.48 1.27 -3.87
CA ILE A 69 -5.73 1.79 -4.44
C ILE A 69 -6.70 2.24 -3.34
N GLY A 70 -7.35 3.38 -3.54
CA GLY A 70 -8.21 4.01 -2.53
C GLY A 70 -7.46 4.77 -1.42
N HIS A 71 -6.12 4.89 -1.51
CA HIS A 71 -5.30 5.58 -0.50
C HIS A 71 -4.35 6.59 -1.15
N GLY A 72 -3.95 7.58 -0.34
CA GLY A 72 -2.96 8.58 -0.74
C GLY A 72 -3.33 9.31 -2.03
N ASP A 73 -2.45 9.27 -3.03
CA ASP A 73 -2.67 9.88 -4.34
C ASP A 73 -3.07 8.86 -5.42
N SER A 74 -3.30 7.59 -5.06
CA SER A 74 -3.93 6.63 -5.96
C SER A 74 -5.40 6.96 -6.16
N ASP A 75 -5.94 6.61 -7.32
CA ASP A 75 -7.34 6.84 -7.62
C ASP A 75 -8.27 6.01 -6.70
N ILE A 76 -9.53 6.39 -6.65
CA ILE A 76 -10.59 5.76 -5.86
C ILE A 76 -11.67 5.27 -6.84
N PRO A 77 -11.47 4.12 -7.50
CA PRO A 77 -12.47 3.57 -8.43
C PRO A 77 -13.77 3.22 -7.74
N ASP A 78 -14.89 3.40 -8.44
CA ASP A 78 -16.22 3.01 -7.95
C ASP A 78 -16.46 1.48 -8.01
N GLU A 79 -15.65 0.75 -8.79
CA GLU A 79 -15.79 -0.70 -8.96
C GLU A 79 -15.15 -1.46 -7.78
N ASP A 80 -15.93 -2.21 -7.06
CA ASP A 80 -15.48 -3.07 -5.94
C ASP A 80 -14.34 -4.01 -6.33
N LYS A 81 -14.31 -4.43 -7.60
CA LYS A 81 -13.29 -5.33 -8.12
C LYS A 81 -11.88 -4.79 -7.92
N ALA A 82 -11.67 -3.47 -8.09
CA ALA A 82 -10.37 -2.82 -7.93
C ALA A 82 -9.76 -3.02 -6.53
N TYR A 83 -10.59 -3.24 -5.52
CA TYR A 83 -10.18 -3.41 -4.13
C TYR A 83 -10.01 -4.87 -3.71
N THR A 84 -10.27 -5.83 -4.61
CA THR A 84 -10.04 -7.24 -4.32
C THR A 84 -8.55 -7.57 -4.31
N ILE A 85 -8.12 -8.46 -3.42
CA ILE A 85 -6.70 -8.87 -3.34
C ILE A 85 -6.18 -9.41 -4.67
N PRO A 86 -6.88 -10.27 -5.42
CA PRO A 86 -6.40 -10.74 -6.72
C PRO A 86 -6.16 -9.60 -7.72
N GLN A 87 -7.12 -8.66 -7.87
CA GLN A 87 -6.96 -7.53 -8.80
C GLN A 87 -5.82 -6.61 -8.37
N MET A 88 -5.76 -6.27 -7.08
CA MET A 88 -4.69 -5.42 -6.55
C MET A 88 -3.30 -6.03 -6.78
N ILE A 89 -3.15 -7.35 -6.63
CA ILE A 89 -1.87 -8.03 -6.90
C ILE A 89 -1.50 -7.95 -8.39
N GLU A 90 -2.44 -8.14 -9.30
CA GLU A 90 -2.21 -8.01 -10.75
C GLU A 90 -1.79 -6.58 -11.12
N ASP A 91 -2.47 -5.59 -10.57
CA ASP A 91 -2.17 -4.17 -10.78
C ASP A 91 -0.78 -3.81 -10.25
N LEU A 92 -0.51 -4.18 -8.99
CA LEU A 92 0.80 -3.94 -8.35
C LEU A 92 1.94 -4.62 -9.11
N HIS A 93 1.71 -5.83 -9.62
CA HIS A 93 2.71 -6.49 -10.46
C HIS A 93 2.99 -5.69 -11.73
N THR A 94 1.96 -5.19 -12.40
CA THR A 94 2.12 -4.34 -13.59
C THR A 94 2.89 -3.06 -13.25
N VAL A 95 2.52 -2.38 -12.17
CA VAL A 95 3.22 -1.17 -11.70
C VAL A 95 4.69 -1.47 -11.40
N ILE A 96 4.96 -2.50 -10.60
CA ILE A 96 6.31 -2.84 -10.16
C ILE A 96 7.17 -3.30 -11.34
N TYR A 97 6.65 -4.13 -12.22
CA TYR A 97 7.38 -4.60 -13.40
C TYR A 97 7.89 -3.42 -14.26
N HIS A 98 7.05 -2.41 -14.48
CA HIS A 98 7.42 -1.26 -15.30
C HIS A 98 8.30 -0.24 -14.57
N MET A 99 8.12 -0.10 -13.26
CA MET A 99 8.82 0.92 -12.48
C MET A 99 10.14 0.42 -11.88
N VAL A 100 10.25 -0.87 -11.63
CA VAL A 100 11.36 -1.49 -10.88
C VAL A 100 12.05 -2.59 -11.69
N GLY A 101 11.28 -3.42 -12.39
CA GLY A 101 11.77 -4.63 -13.08
C GLY A 101 11.63 -5.89 -12.21
N GLU A 102 12.45 -6.91 -12.50
CA GLU A 102 12.25 -8.29 -12.02
C GLU A 102 13.09 -8.65 -10.77
N SER A 103 13.69 -7.72 -10.07
CA SER A 103 14.57 -8.11 -8.96
C SER A 103 14.63 -7.03 -7.88
N TYR A 104 13.85 -7.22 -6.80
CA TYR A 104 13.65 -6.23 -5.75
C TYR A 104 13.38 -6.88 -4.40
N TYR A 105 13.50 -6.10 -3.33
CA TYR A 105 12.96 -6.43 -2.01
C TYR A 105 11.54 -5.92 -1.90
N LEU A 106 10.69 -6.65 -1.19
CA LEU A 106 9.31 -6.25 -0.93
C LEU A 106 9.11 -6.07 0.57
N MET A 107 8.58 -4.92 0.96
CA MET A 107 8.29 -4.57 2.35
C MET A 107 6.83 -4.19 2.50
N GLY A 108 6.17 -4.72 3.51
CA GLY A 108 4.79 -4.38 3.83
C GLY A 108 4.58 -4.17 5.32
N TYR A 109 3.72 -3.22 5.66
CA TYR A 109 3.29 -2.93 7.01
C TYR A 109 1.79 -3.20 7.18
N SER A 110 1.39 -3.94 8.22
CA SER A 110 -0.01 -4.19 8.61
C SER A 110 -0.84 -4.77 7.43
N MET A 111 -1.79 -4.01 6.88
CA MET A 111 -2.54 -4.38 5.67
C MET A 111 -1.58 -4.62 4.49
N GLY A 112 -0.61 -3.73 4.28
CA GLY A 112 0.40 -3.86 3.25
C GLY A 112 1.27 -5.12 3.41
N ALA A 113 1.52 -5.57 4.64
CA ALA A 113 2.22 -6.84 4.87
C ALA A 113 1.41 -8.05 4.40
N ARG A 114 0.08 -8.03 4.56
CA ARG A 114 -0.81 -9.10 4.05
C ARG A 114 -0.85 -9.12 2.52
N ILE A 115 -0.88 -7.94 1.91
CA ILE A 115 -0.82 -7.78 0.45
C ILE A 115 0.55 -8.24 -0.06
N ALA A 116 1.64 -7.82 0.59
CA ALA A 116 3.01 -8.23 0.23
C ALA A 116 3.21 -9.74 0.33
N LEU A 117 2.65 -10.39 1.36
CA LEU A 117 2.68 -11.83 1.48
C LEU A 117 1.93 -12.52 0.33
N SER A 118 0.71 -12.05 0.03
CA SER A 118 -0.10 -12.61 -1.05
C SER A 118 0.56 -12.41 -2.42
N TYR A 119 1.18 -11.25 -2.63
CA TYR A 119 1.97 -10.94 -3.81
C TYR A 119 3.19 -11.87 -3.94
N ALA A 120 3.95 -12.04 -2.85
CA ALA A 120 5.15 -12.88 -2.84
C ALA A 120 4.84 -14.36 -3.14
N LEU A 121 3.69 -14.87 -2.72
CA LEU A 121 3.25 -16.23 -3.04
C LEU A 121 2.94 -16.43 -4.54
N GLN A 122 2.63 -15.36 -5.27
CA GLN A 122 2.34 -15.42 -6.71
C GLN A 122 3.58 -15.12 -7.57
N TYR A 123 4.46 -14.23 -7.12
CA TYR A 123 5.62 -13.72 -7.86
C TYR A 123 6.95 -13.94 -7.11
N GLU A 124 7.11 -15.10 -6.47
CA GLU A 124 8.27 -15.41 -5.62
C GLU A 124 9.61 -15.28 -6.33
N CYS A 125 9.68 -15.61 -7.63
CA CYS A 125 10.91 -15.59 -8.41
C CYS A 125 11.49 -14.17 -8.65
N GLU A 126 10.68 -13.13 -8.45
CA GLU A 126 11.06 -11.73 -8.65
C GLU A 126 11.58 -11.08 -7.37
N ILE A 127 11.33 -11.70 -6.21
CA ILE A 127 11.56 -11.11 -4.90
C ILE A 127 12.88 -11.63 -4.31
N LYS A 128 13.84 -10.73 -4.07
CA LYS A 128 15.11 -11.03 -3.39
C LYS A 128 14.94 -11.30 -1.89
N GLY A 129 13.95 -10.65 -1.28
CA GLY A 129 13.63 -10.79 0.14
C GLY A 129 12.33 -10.11 0.48
N LEU A 130 11.65 -10.63 1.50
CA LEU A 130 10.35 -10.18 1.96
C LEU A 130 10.43 -9.72 3.41
N ILE A 131 10.01 -8.48 3.69
CA ILE A 131 9.94 -7.88 5.03
C ILE A 131 8.48 -7.64 5.36
N LEU A 132 8.00 -8.30 6.39
CA LEU A 132 6.61 -8.20 6.86
C LEU A 132 6.59 -7.64 8.29
N GLU A 133 6.08 -6.43 8.44
CA GLU A 133 5.93 -5.78 9.73
C GLU A 133 4.47 -5.75 10.16
N SER A 134 4.19 -6.20 11.38
CA SER A 134 2.84 -6.17 12.00
C SER A 134 1.74 -6.80 11.14
N GLY A 135 2.11 -7.72 10.25
CA GLY A 135 1.18 -8.45 9.39
C GLY A 135 0.69 -9.75 10.06
N SER A 136 -0.30 -10.36 9.45
CA SER A 136 -0.79 -11.70 9.81
C SER A 136 -1.01 -12.55 8.58
N VAL A 137 -0.87 -13.86 8.73
CA VAL A 137 -1.16 -14.83 7.67
C VAL A 137 -2.67 -15.09 7.49
N GLY A 138 -3.51 -14.41 8.25
CA GLY A 138 -4.96 -14.54 8.23
C GLY A 138 -5.55 -15.02 9.56
N ILE A 139 -6.85 -15.29 9.55
CA ILE A 139 -7.61 -15.74 10.72
C ILE A 139 -7.98 -17.21 10.52
N ALA A 140 -7.47 -18.09 11.38
CA ALA A 140 -7.64 -19.53 11.23
C ALA A 140 -9.08 -20.00 11.53
N SER A 141 -9.70 -19.44 12.59
CA SER A 141 -11.05 -19.82 13.03
C SER A 141 -12.13 -19.24 12.12
N GLU A 142 -13.10 -20.05 11.71
CA GLU A 142 -14.26 -19.58 10.92
C GLU A 142 -15.10 -18.57 11.73
N ALA A 143 -15.31 -18.83 13.01
CA ALA A 143 -16.07 -17.95 13.89
C ALA A 143 -15.40 -16.55 14.00
N ASP A 144 -14.07 -16.53 14.11
CA ASP A 144 -13.33 -15.27 14.18
C ASP A 144 -13.32 -14.53 12.83
N ARG A 145 -13.29 -15.26 11.72
CA ARG A 145 -13.43 -14.65 10.38
C ARG A 145 -14.79 -13.97 10.20
N GLU A 146 -15.87 -14.66 10.64
CA GLU A 146 -17.21 -14.11 10.57
C GLU A 146 -17.38 -12.90 11.49
N ALA A 147 -16.87 -12.98 12.72
CA ALA A 147 -16.88 -11.85 13.66
C ALA A 147 -16.10 -10.64 13.09
N ARG A 148 -14.96 -10.89 12.44
CA ARG A 148 -14.18 -9.85 11.79
C ARG A 148 -14.90 -9.24 10.61
N ARG A 149 -15.52 -10.05 9.73
CA ARG A 149 -16.31 -9.57 8.59
C ARG A 149 -17.43 -8.65 9.06
N LYS A 150 -18.20 -9.09 10.06
CA LYS A 150 -19.27 -8.27 10.62
C LYS A 150 -18.76 -6.95 11.18
N ALA A 151 -17.64 -6.96 11.89
CA ALA A 151 -17.05 -5.72 12.43
C ALA A 151 -16.60 -4.76 11.33
N ASP A 152 -16.05 -5.29 10.22
CA ASP A 152 -15.64 -4.48 9.07
C ASP A 152 -16.86 -3.91 8.32
N GLU A 153 -17.93 -4.69 8.15
CA GLU A 153 -19.20 -4.25 7.57
C GLU A 153 -19.88 -3.16 8.43
N ASP A 154 -19.92 -3.35 9.76
CA ASP A 154 -20.45 -2.35 10.69
C ASP A 154 -19.64 -1.05 10.63
N LEU A 155 -18.31 -1.13 10.53
CA LEU A 155 -17.44 0.04 10.36
C LEU A 155 -17.71 0.74 9.03
N ALA A 156 -17.81 -0.01 7.92
CA ALA A 156 -18.08 0.54 6.60
C ALA A 156 -19.41 1.32 6.58
N ALA A 157 -20.47 0.74 7.13
CA ALA A 157 -21.78 1.40 7.25
C ALA A 157 -21.69 2.74 8.02
N HIS A 158 -20.93 2.76 9.12
CA HIS A 158 -20.74 4.00 9.88
C HIS A 158 -19.90 5.04 9.10
N ILE A 159 -18.94 4.62 8.27
CA ILE A 159 -18.18 5.54 7.43
C ILE A 159 -19.08 6.16 6.35
N GLU A 160 -20.01 5.40 5.78
CA GLU A 160 -20.98 5.90 4.80
C GLU A 160 -21.98 6.90 5.42
N GLU A 161 -22.34 6.72 6.70
CA GLU A 161 -23.23 7.62 7.43
C GLU A 161 -22.55 8.92 7.89
N HIS A 162 -21.24 8.95 7.93
CA HIS A 162 -20.44 10.03 8.49
C HIS A 162 -19.38 10.50 7.48
N ASP A 163 -18.49 11.36 7.90
CA ASP A 163 -17.38 11.86 7.07
C ASP A 163 -16.01 11.29 7.48
N GLY A 164 -14.99 11.64 6.69
CA GLY A 164 -13.61 11.22 6.98
C GLY A 164 -13.07 11.75 8.31
N ALA A 165 -13.56 12.89 8.82
CA ALA A 165 -13.14 13.42 10.10
C ALA A 165 -13.68 12.56 11.26
N TRP A 166 -14.90 12.06 11.15
CA TRP A 166 -15.46 11.10 12.10
C TRP A 166 -14.63 9.81 12.10
N PHE A 167 -14.33 9.27 10.91
CA PHE A 167 -13.51 8.07 10.79
C PHE A 167 -12.13 8.27 11.45
N ALA A 168 -11.43 9.36 11.15
CA ALA A 168 -10.11 9.65 11.70
C ALA A 168 -10.13 9.71 13.23
N ALA A 169 -11.13 10.40 13.81
CA ALA A 169 -11.31 10.48 15.27
C ALA A 169 -11.57 9.11 15.89
N ARG A 170 -12.44 8.31 15.26
CA ARG A 170 -12.76 6.96 15.72
C ARG A 170 -11.59 6.01 15.60
N TRP A 171 -10.85 6.08 14.49
CA TRP A 171 -9.69 5.24 14.23
C TRP A 171 -8.56 5.49 15.22
N ALA A 172 -8.32 6.75 15.59
CA ALA A 172 -7.31 7.12 16.59
C ALA A 172 -7.59 6.53 17.99
N GLU A 173 -8.83 6.16 18.28
CA GLU A 173 -9.22 5.56 19.57
C GLU A 173 -9.07 4.02 19.61
N VAL A 174 -8.70 3.38 18.50
CA VAL A 174 -8.51 1.93 18.47
C VAL A 174 -7.36 1.53 19.40
N PRO A 175 -7.52 0.51 20.25
CA PRO A 175 -6.56 0.15 21.29
C PRO A 175 -5.12 -0.11 20.80
N ILE A 176 -4.95 -0.49 19.54
CA ILE A 176 -3.63 -0.72 18.94
C ILE A 176 -2.77 0.56 18.92
N PHE A 177 -3.39 1.74 18.95
CA PHE A 177 -2.69 3.04 18.95
C PHE A 177 -2.53 3.65 20.35
N GLU A 178 -2.91 2.94 21.42
CA GLU A 178 -2.85 3.47 22.79
C GLU A 178 -1.44 3.96 23.19
N SER A 179 -0.41 3.24 22.75
CA SER A 179 0.99 3.63 23.02
C SER A 179 1.42 4.92 22.32
N GLN A 180 0.76 5.29 21.24
CA GLN A 180 1.08 6.51 20.46
C GLN A 180 0.50 7.78 21.10
N LYS A 181 -0.51 7.65 21.98
CA LYS A 181 -1.10 8.77 22.70
C LYS A 181 -0.13 9.41 23.73
N GLN A 182 1.01 8.77 23.98
CA GLN A 182 2.02 9.21 24.92
C GLN A 182 3.24 9.87 24.25
N LEU A 183 3.24 9.95 22.93
CA LEU A 183 4.27 10.59 22.11
C LEU A 183 3.85 12.01 21.73
#